data_0e4f29f290c4e6f198b0b60b37a387a4
#
_entry.id   0e4f29f290c4e6f198b0b60b37a387a4
#
_cell.length_a   1.000
_cell.length_b   1.000
_cell.length_c   1.000
_cell.angle_alpha   90.00
_cell.angle_beta   90.00
_cell.angle_gamma   90.00
#
_symmetry.space_group_name_H-M   'P 1'
#
loop_
_entity.id
_entity.type
_entity.pdbx_description
1 polymer ?
#
loop_
_entity_poly.entity_id
_entity_poly.type
_entity_poly.pdbx_seq_one_letter_code
_entity_poly.pdbx_strand_id
1 'polypeptide(L)'
;MPAVEIINLTKDYEVGFWRKRKVRALDDLSLSIDEGQIFGFLGANGAGKTTTLKLLMRLIFPTGGSARILGHDIQDVRMHRRIGYLPENPYFYDYLTARELVEYCAELFGLTPVERRKRAADLLARVKLDEKRWDTQLRKFSKGMLQRVGLAQSLVNDPEIVFLDEPMSGLDPVGRREVRDLIASLRDEGKTVFMCSHILSDIEVLCDRVAILKSGRLAQAGYLDELRARPDDPHQMEVMATGVDAATLKQVLTNGQITPTPRGLRIEISAENEIEGVLAALRKTGGKVVSVQPIKQSLEELFMDQ
;
A
#
# COMPACT_ATOMS: atom_id res chain seq x y z
N MET A 1 -13.75 10.63 -12.11
CA MET A 1 -12.89 11.84 -11.90
C MET A 1 -11.72 11.41 -11.03
N PRO A 2 -10.58 12.10 -11.05
CA PRO A 2 -9.52 11.73 -10.12
C PRO A 2 -9.95 11.97 -8.68
N ALA A 3 -9.72 10.98 -7.80
CA ALA A 3 -9.90 11.13 -6.36
C ALA A 3 -8.85 12.07 -5.74
N VAL A 4 -7.61 12.01 -6.28
CA VAL A 4 -6.52 12.91 -5.90
C VAL A 4 -5.81 13.39 -7.16
N GLU A 5 -5.59 14.70 -7.26
CA GLU A 5 -4.81 15.33 -8.32
C GLU A 5 -3.73 16.20 -7.66
N ILE A 6 -2.48 15.95 -7.99
CA ILE A 6 -1.31 16.68 -7.51
C ILE A 6 -0.62 17.31 -8.72
N ILE A 7 -0.35 18.62 -8.66
CA ILE A 7 0.21 19.39 -9.78
C ILE A 7 1.43 20.16 -9.28
N ASN A 8 2.62 19.76 -9.72
CA ASN A 8 3.92 20.39 -9.46
C ASN A 8 4.16 20.70 -7.97
N LEU A 9 3.68 19.79 -7.08
CA LEU A 9 3.68 20.01 -5.64
C LEU A 9 5.12 20.00 -5.11
N THR A 10 5.51 21.11 -4.48
CA THR A 10 6.86 21.32 -3.97
C THR A 10 6.83 21.71 -2.51
N LYS A 11 7.76 21.16 -1.71
CA LYS A 11 7.90 21.50 -0.31
C LYS A 11 9.34 21.66 0.08
N ASP A 12 9.71 22.88 0.51
CA ASP A 12 10.96 23.20 1.16
C ASP A 12 10.73 23.39 2.67
N TYR A 13 11.60 22.78 3.49
CA TYR A 13 11.69 23.05 4.93
C TYR A 13 12.87 23.94 5.22
N GLU A 14 12.70 24.92 6.11
CA GLU A 14 13.80 25.68 6.67
C GLU A 14 14.33 25.00 7.94
N VAL A 15 15.58 24.56 7.91
CA VAL A 15 16.24 23.84 8.99
C VAL A 15 17.43 24.65 9.50
N GLY A 16 17.57 24.73 10.81
CA GLY A 16 18.66 25.44 11.49
C GLY A 16 18.21 26.69 12.22
N PHE A 17 18.82 26.98 13.38
CA PHE A 17 18.46 28.11 14.23
C PHE A 17 19.18 29.40 13.79
N TRP A 18 20.50 29.36 13.63
CA TRP A 18 21.34 30.53 13.28
C TRP A 18 21.60 30.67 11.78
N ARG A 19 21.79 29.53 11.09
CA ARG A 19 21.93 29.48 9.63
C ARG A 19 20.84 28.60 9.05
N LYS A 20 19.76 29.24 8.64
CA LYS A 20 18.68 28.55 7.96
C LYS A 20 19.17 28.01 6.61
N ARG A 21 19.04 26.70 6.40
CA ARG A 21 19.21 26.08 5.11
C ARG A 21 17.86 25.51 4.64
N LYS A 22 17.59 25.58 3.36
CA LYS A 22 16.43 24.93 2.76
C LYS A 22 16.74 23.47 2.52
N VAL A 23 15.85 22.59 2.95
CA VAL A 23 15.87 21.16 2.66
C VAL A 23 14.62 20.86 1.85
N ARG A 24 14.80 20.48 0.60
CA ARG A 24 13.71 20.13 -0.30
C ARG A 24 13.22 18.73 0.01
N ALA A 25 11.98 18.60 0.46
CA ALA A 25 11.35 17.34 0.81
C ALA A 25 10.46 16.81 -0.32
N LEU A 26 9.90 17.72 -1.15
CA LEU A 26 9.21 17.38 -2.39
C LEU A 26 9.64 18.36 -3.48
N ASP A 27 9.84 17.84 -4.69
CA ASP A 27 10.34 18.57 -5.82
C ASP A 27 9.52 18.23 -7.08
N ASP A 28 8.59 19.11 -7.39
CA ASP A 28 7.76 19.07 -8.62
C ASP A 28 6.94 17.75 -8.76
N LEU A 29 6.35 17.29 -7.67
CA LEU A 29 5.54 16.08 -7.69
C LEU A 29 4.22 16.34 -8.44
N SER A 30 3.99 15.58 -9.51
CA SER A 30 2.73 15.55 -10.24
C SER A 30 2.19 14.12 -10.32
N LEU A 31 0.92 13.91 -9.91
CA LEU A 31 0.32 12.59 -9.80
C LEU A 31 -1.20 12.69 -9.85
N SER A 32 -1.86 11.73 -10.52
CA SER A 32 -3.31 11.59 -10.55
C SER A 32 -3.71 10.19 -10.12
N ILE A 33 -4.72 10.10 -9.24
CA ILE A 33 -5.23 8.86 -8.66
C ILE A 33 -6.73 8.81 -8.90
N ASP A 34 -7.20 7.71 -9.49
CA ASP A 34 -8.61 7.52 -9.81
C ASP A 34 -9.43 7.06 -8.58
N GLU A 35 -10.75 7.21 -8.64
CA GLU A 35 -11.66 6.76 -7.60
C GLU A 35 -11.77 5.23 -7.56
N GLY A 36 -12.09 4.66 -6.39
CA GLY A 36 -12.43 3.25 -6.22
C GLY A 36 -11.25 2.26 -6.32
N GLN A 37 -10.00 2.73 -6.17
CA GLN A 37 -8.81 1.88 -6.24
C GLN A 37 -7.99 1.95 -4.95
N ILE A 38 -7.13 0.95 -4.74
CA ILE A 38 -6.06 1.00 -3.74
C ILE A 38 -4.79 1.47 -4.43
N PHE A 39 -4.33 2.66 -4.07
CA PHE A 39 -3.13 3.29 -4.61
C PHE A 39 -1.98 3.18 -3.62
N GLY A 40 -0.87 2.57 -4.05
CA GLY A 40 0.35 2.42 -3.27
C GLY A 40 1.34 3.55 -3.53
N PHE A 41 1.77 4.24 -2.49
CA PHE A 41 2.79 5.29 -2.56
C PHE A 41 4.07 4.82 -1.87
N LEU A 42 5.03 4.39 -2.67
CA LEU A 42 6.25 3.74 -2.27
C LEU A 42 7.42 4.70 -2.16
N GLY A 43 8.36 4.41 -1.28
CA GLY A 43 9.62 5.16 -1.19
C GLY A 43 10.37 4.80 0.06
N ALA A 44 11.69 4.97 0.05
CA ALA A 44 12.53 4.84 1.22
C ALA A 44 12.13 5.85 2.32
N ASN A 45 12.62 5.63 3.54
CA ASN A 45 12.45 6.61 4.61
C ASN A 45 13.11 7.94 4.21
N GLY A 46 12.36 9.04 4.38
CA GLY A 46 12.80 10.37 3.93
C GLY A 46 12.54 10.68 2.45
N ALA A 47 11.95 9.77 1.67
CA ALA A 47 11.63 10.03 0.26
C ALA A 47 10.57 11.13 0.03
N GLY A 48 9.80 11.52 1.08
CA GLY A 48 8.76 12.55 0.99
C GLY A 48 7.32 12.04 1.17
N LYS A 49 7.10 10.75 1.40
CA LYS A 49 5.77 10.14 1.53
C LYS A 49 4.88 10.84 2.58
N THR A 50 5.33 10.87 3.82
CA THR A 50 4.59 11.53 4.92
C THR A 50 4.46 13.04 4.69
N THR A 51 5.43 13.68 4.03
CA THR A 51 5.32 15.10 3.64
C THR A 51 4.19 15.30 2.65
N THR A 52 4.05 14.42 1.64
CA THR A 52 2.94 14.46 0.69
C THR A 52 1.60 14.31 1.39
N LEU A 53 1.45 13.31 2.28
CA LEU A 53 0.21 13.14 3.05
C LEU A 53 -0.11 14.36 3.90
N LYS A 54 0.87 14.92 4.61
CA LYS A 54 0.68 16.12 5.43
C LYS A 54 0.24 17.34 4.61
N LEU A 55 0.72 17.48 3.38
CA LEU A 55 0.28 18.54 2.45
C LEU A 55 -1.16 18.30 2.00
N LEU A 56 -1.50 17.07 1.59
CA LEU A 56 -2.85 16.69 1.19
C LEU A 56 -3.87 16.89 2.34
N MET A 57 -3.47 16.57 3.57
CA MET A 57 -4.27 16.79 4.78
C MET A 57 -4.26 18.24 5.27
N ARG A 58 -3.56 19.14 4.58
CA ARG A 58 -3.38 20.55 5.00
C ARG A 58 -2.81 20.70 6.42
N LEU A 59 -2.06 19.73 6.89
CA LEU A 59 -1.31 19.82 8.15
C LEU A 59 -0.05 20.70 8.01
N ILE A 60 0.44 20.84 6.80
CA ILE A 60 1.51 21.76 6.39
C ILE A 60 1.14 22.38 5.04
N PHE A 61 1.80 23.47 4.67
CA PHE A 61 1.52 24.22 3.43
C PHE A 61 2.59 23.96 2.38
N PRO A 62 2.23 23.87 1.09
CA PRO A 62 3.18 23.74 0.01
C PRO A 62 4.01 25.02 -0.16
N THR A 63 5.24 24.86 -0.69
CA THR A 63 6.08 25.99 -1.12
C THR A 63 5.75 26.36 -2.57
N GLY A 64 5.24 25.41 -3.35
CA GLY A 64 4.79 25.61 -4.73
C GLY A 64 3.86 24.48 -5.17
N GLY A 65 3.18 24.68 -6.30
CA GLY A 65 2.22 23.76 -6.84
C GLY A 65 0.88 23.76 -6.12
N SER A 66 0.02 22.81 -6.47
CA SER A 66 -1.34 22.67 -5.92
C SER A 66 -1.75 21.20 -5.88
N ALA A 67 -2.82 20.92 -5.13
CA ALA A 67 -3.44 19.59 -5.15
C ALA A 67 -4.95 19.72 -4.93
N ARG A 68 -5.70 18.72 -5.42
CA ARG A 68 -7.13 18.58 -5.23
C ARG A 68 -7.45 17.18 -4.71
N ILE A 69 -8.49 17.09 -3.88
CA ILE A 69 -9.05 15.83 -3.40
C ILE A 69 -10.54 15.86 -3.69
N LEU A 70 -11.05 14.84 -4.40
CA LEU A 70 -12.45 14.73 -4.82
C LEU A 70 -12.93 16.01 -5.54
N GLY A 71 -12.07 16.59 -6.39
CA GLY A 71 -12.32 17.82 -7.14
C GLY A 71 -12.18 19.13 -6.33
N HIS A 72 -12.02 19.08 -5.02
CA HIS A 72 -11.86 20.25 -4.14
C HIS A 72 -10.36 20.57 -3.93
N ASP A 73 -10.01 21.85 -3.95
CA ASP A 73 -8.69 22.30 -3.56
C ASP A 73 -8.37 21.89 -2.11
N ILE A 74 -7.14 21.47 -1.84
CA ILE A 74 -6.71 21.11 -0.48
C ILE A 74 -6.82 22.26 0.52
N GLN A 75 -6.99 23.50 0.06
CA GLN A 75 -7.27 24.65 0.91
C GLN A 75 -8.71 24.70 1.41
N ASP A 76 -9.63 23.99 0.77
CA ASP A 76 -11.03 23.90 1.20
C ASP A 76 -11.17 22.87 2.33
N VAL A 77 -11.27 23.37 3.56
CA VAL A 77 -11.40 22.51 4.76
C VAL A 77 -12.66 21.63 4.76
N ARG A 78 -13.67 21.95 3.94
CA ARG A 78 -14.90 21.15 3.84
C ARG A 78 -14.65 19.73 3.31
N MET A 79 -13.57 19.56 2.52
CA MET A 79 -13.18 18.24 2.02
C MET A 79 -12.85 17.25 3.15
N HIS A 80 -12.38 17.74 4.33
CA HIS A 80 -12.01 16.87 5.46
C HIS A 80 -13.17 16.02 5.98
N ARG A 81 -14.42 16.42 5.71
CA ARG A 81 -15.59 15.60 6.06
C ARG A 81 -15.72 14.33 5.21
N ARG A 82 -15.06 14.30 4.05
CA ARG A 82 -15.14 13.20 3.08
C ARG A 82 -13.87 12.32 3.08
N ILE A 83 -12.88 12.67 3.90
CA ILE A 83 -11.61 11.94 3.96
C ILE A 83 -11.38 11.33 5.32
N GLY A 84 -10.69 10.19 5.34
CA GLY A 84 -10.14 9.57 6.53
C GLY A 84 -8.61 9.63 6.51
N TYR A 85 -7.97 9.71 7.67
CA TYR A 85 -6.51 9.74 7.76
C TYR A 85 -5.99 8.95 8.95
N LEU A 86 -5.07 8.04 8.68
CA LEU A 86 -4.27 7.34 9.67
C LEU A 86 -2.80 7.77 9.52
N PRO A 87 -2.22 8.51 10.45
CA PRO A 87 -0.79 8.79 10.45
C PRO A 87 0.03 7.57 10.87
N GLU A 88 1.33 7.52 10.50
CA GLU A 88 2.26 6.44 10.86
C GLU A 88 2.31 6.17 12.37
N ASN A 89 2.34 7.23 13.16
CA ASN A 89 2.34 7.18 14.61
C ASN A 89 1.14 7.99 15.14
N PRO A 90 -0.03 7.34 15.27
CA PRO A 90 -1.20 8.03 15.79
C PRO A 90 -0.98 8.42 17.25
N TYR A 91 -1.22 9.71 17.55
CA TYR A 91 -1.18 10.22 18.91
C TYR A 91 -2.59 10.33 19.45
N PHE A 92 -2.87 9.59 20.51
CA PHE A 92 -4.17 9.57 21.17
C PHE A 92 -4.08 10.15 22.58
N TYR A 93 -5.20 10.61 23.10
CA TYR A 93 -5.38 10.88 24.52
C TYR A 93 -5.35 9.54 25.28
N ASP A 94 -4.24 9.21 25.87
CA ASP A 94 -3.92 7.89 26.44
C ASP A 94 -4.80 7.47 27.63
N TYR A 95 -5.45 8.45 28.26
CA TYR A 95 -6.43 8.26 29.34
C TYR A 95 -7.83 7.84 28.83
N LEU A 96 -8.14 8.07 27.55
CA LEU A 96 -9.41 7.60 26.96
C LEU A 96 -9.37 6.09 26.73
N THR A 97 -10.53 5.48 26.73
CA THR A 97 -10.73 4.13 26.22
C THR A 97 -10.85 4.13 24.70
N ALA A 98 -10.75 2.97 24.06
CA ALA A 98 -10.92 2.86 22.59
C ALA A 98 -12.32 3.31 22.18
N ARG A 99 -13.35 2.93 22.92
CA ARG A 99 -14.74 3.33 22.68
C ARG A 99 -14.89 4.85 22.79
N GLU A 100 -14.44 5.44 23.90
CA GLU A 100 -14.54 6.88 24.12
C GLU A 100 -13.83 7.69 23.05
N LEU A 101 -12.65 7.24 22.58
CA LEU A 101 -11.95 7.94 21.49
C LEU A 101 -12.76 7.93 20.19
N VAL A 102 -13.29 6.76 19.79
CA VAL A 102 -14.05 6.65 18.53
C VAL A 102 -15.38 7.40 18.65
N GLU A 103 -16.07 7.35 19.81
CA GLU A 103 -17.27 8.14 20.06
C GLU A 103 -16.99 9.64 20.03
N TYR A 104 -15.87 10.09 20.64
CA TYR A 104 -15.43 11.48 20.58
C TYR A 104 -15.20 11.96 19.14
N CYS A 105 -14.50 11.16 18.33
CA CYS A 105 -14.31 11.48 16.93
C CYS A 105 -15.66 11.56 16.18
N ALA A 106 -16.57 10.63 16.43
CA ALA A 106 -17.91 10.63 15.84
C ALA A 106 -18.72 11.89 16.23
N GLU A 107 -18.56 12.39 17.46
CA GLU A 107 -19.17 13.63 17.92
C GLU A 107 -18.68 14.84 17.13
N LEU A 108 -17.39 14.91 16.82
CA LEU A 108 -16.82 16.00 16.00
C LEU A 108 -17.41 16.05 14.59
N PHE A 109 -17.88 14.92 14.07
CA PHE A 109 -18.61 14.85 12.80
C PHE A 109 -20.13 15.09 12.93
N GLY A 110 -20.63 15.34 14.17
CA GLY A 110 -22.02 15.71 14.43
C GLY A 110 -22.97 14.53 14.61
N LEU A 111 -22.47 13.31 14.86
CA LEU A 111 -23.33 12.17 15.15
C LEU A 111 -24.00 12.31 16.53
N THR A 112 -25.27 11.90 16.59
CA THR A 112 -26.02 11.87 17.85
C THR A 112 -25.45 10.84 18.84
N PRO A 113 -25.74 10.92 20.14
CA PRO A 113 -25.26 9.96 21.14
C PRO A 113 -25.58 8.50 20.83
N VAL A 114 -26.70 8.22 20.17
CA VAL A 114 -27.09 6.85 19.77
C VAL A 114 -26.25 6.39 18.58
N GLU A 115 -26.14 7.25 17.55
CA GLU A 115 -25.36 6.94 16.35
C GLU A 115 -23.88 6.73 16.64
N ARG A 116 -23.26 7.58 17.49
CA ARG A 116 -21.84 7.45 17.82
C ARG A 116 -21.52 6.19 18.58
N ARG A 117 -22.38 5.75 19.54
CA ARG A 117 -22.21 4.46 20.23
C ARG A 117 -22.26 3.29 19.27
N LYS A 118 -23.22 3.28 18.36
CA LYS A 118 -23.35 2.26 17.33
C LYS A 118 -22.13 2.28 16.41
N ARG A 119 -21.77 3.46 15.90
CA ARG A 119 -20.60 3.62 15.01
C ARG A 119 -19.31 3.14 15.67
N ALA A 120 -19.08 3.48 16.93
CA ALA A 120 -17.91 3.03 17.68
C ALA A 120 -17.85 1.50 17.80
N ALA A 121 -18.96 0.86 18.19
CA ALA A 121 -19.04 -0.58 18.29
C ALA A 121 -18.79 -1.26 16.92
N ASP A 122 -19.45 -0.81 15.88
CA ASP A 122 -19.32 -1.35 14.52
C ASP A 122 -17.86 -1.24 14.02
N LEU A 123 -17.21 -0.08 14.21
CA LEU A 123 -15.84 0.15 13.75
C LEU A 123 -14.80 -0.61 14.58
N LEU A 124 -14.93 -0.68 15.91
CA LEU A 124 -14.02 -1.43 16.75
C LEU A 124 -14.09 -2.94 16.45
N ALA A 125 -15.31 -3.46 16.19
CA ALA A 125 -15.48 -4.83 15.71
C ALA A 125 -14.86 -5.04 14.32
N ARG A 126 -15.06 -4.09 13.39
CA ARG A 126 -14.54 -4.15 12.03
C ARG A 126 -13.01 -4.21 11.99
N VAL A 127 -12.32 -3.47 12.86
CA VAL A 127 -10.85 -3.52 12.96
C VAL A 127 -10.35 -4.70 13.80
N LYS A 128 -11.22 -5.64 14.17
CA LYS A 128 -10.88 -6.85 14.97
C LYS A 128 -10.23 -6.54 16.32
N LEU A 129 -10.63 -5.45 16.97
CA LEU A 129 -10.25 -5.20 18.35
C LEU A 129 -11.12 -6.04 19.29
N ASP A 130 -10.51 -6.83 20.18
CA ASP A 130 -11.24 -7.64 21.18
C ASP A 130 -12.19 -6.75 21.99
N GLU A 131 -13.47 -7.12 22.04
CA GLU A 131 -14.52 -6.38 22.73
C GLU A 131 -14.20 -6.13 24.22
N LYS A 132 -13.53 -7.08 24.88
CA LYS A 132 -13.06 -6.94 26.27
C LYS A 132 -12.08 -5.78 26.45
N ARG A 133 -11.52 -5.25 25.38
CA ARG A 133 -10.57 -4.14 25.38
C ARG A 133 -11.20 -2.78 25.08
N TRP A 134 -12.42 -2.74 24.57
CA TRP A 134 -13.05 -1.49 24.13
C TRP A 134 -13.12 -0.42 25.22
N ASP A 135 -13.35 -0.86 26.47
CA ASP A 135 -13.44 0.02 27.65
C ASP A 135 -12.13 0.06 28.46
N THR A 136 -11.01 -0.39 27.85
CA THR A 136 -9.66 -0.29 28.42
C THR A 136 -8.97 0.98 27.93
N GLN A 137 -8.29 1.70 28.84
CA GLN A 137 -7.55 2.91 28.50
C GLN A 137 -6.41 2.64 27.50
N LEU A 138 -6.23 3.55 26.54
CA LEU A 138 -5.29 3.42 25.42
C LEU A 138 -3.83 3.31 25.87
N ARG A 139 -3.45 3.90 27.01
CA ARG A 139 -2.10 3.73 27.61
C ARG A 139 -1.72 2.27 27.93
N LYS A 140 -2.70 1.37 27.99
CA LYS A 140 -2.50 -0.07 28.23
C LYS A 140 -2.46 -0.90 26.94
N PHE A 141 -2.54 -0.24 25.78
CA PHE A 141 -2.59 -0.90 24.49
C PHE A 141 -1.18 -1.16 23.93
N SER A 142 -1.04 -2.28 23.24
CA SER A 142 0.13 -2.51 22.37
C SER A 142 0.09 -1.59 21.16
N LYS A 143 1.25 -1.43 20.49
CA LYS A 143 1.33 -0.65 19.24
C LYS A 143 0.31 -1.15 18.20
N GLY A 144 0.16 -2.47 18.04
CA GLY A 144 -0.81 -3.05 17.10
C GLY A 144 -2.26 -2.77 17.47
N MET A 145 -2.61 -2.74 18.77
CA MET A 145 -3.94 -2.36 19.24
C MET A 145 -4.21 -0.87 18.96
N LEU A 146 -3.23 0.01 19.20
CA LEU A 146 -3.35 1.44 18.88
C LEU A 146 -3.53 1.65 17.38
N GLN A 147 -2.83 0.88 16.56
CA GLN A 147 -2.98 0.93 15.09
C GLN A 147 -4.41 0.57 14.65
N ARG A 148 -5.01 -0.45 15.24
CA ARG A 148 -6.42 -0.82 14.99
C ARG A 148 -7.39 0.30 15.39
N VAL A 149 -7.17 0.92 16.54
CA VAL A 149 -7.99 2.07 16.99
C VAL A 149 -7.83 3.25 16.02
N GLY A 150 -6.62 3.52 15.53
CA GLY A 150 -6.37 4.55 14.52
C GLY A 150 -7.11 4.27 13.20
N LEU A 151 -7.12 3.01 12.77
CA LEU A 151 -7.91 2.60 11.61
C LEU A 151 -9.42 2.83 11.85
N ALA A 152 -9.95 2.43 13.02
CA ALA A 152 -11.34 2.70 13.37
C ALA A 152 -11.65 4.20 13.34
N GLN A 153 -10.77 5.03 13.93
CA GLN A 153 -10.88 6.48 13.91
C GLN A 153 -10.90 7.04 12.48
N SER A 154 -10.04 6.56 11.59
CA SER A 154 -9.98 7.05 10.20
C SER A 154 -11.24 6.75 9.38
N LEU A 155 -12.11 5.88 9.87
CA LEU A 155 -13.34 5.46 9.20
C LEU A 155 -14.63 6.04 9.84
N VAL A 156 -14.50 6.87 10.88
CA VAL A 156 -15.64 7.35 11.68
C VAL A 156 -16.68 8.10 10.85
N ASN A 157 -16.22 8.96 9.96
CA ASN A 157 -17.04 9.83 9.10
C ASN A 157 -17.52 9.16 7.81
N ASP A 158 -17.35 7.84 7.66
CA ASP A 158 -17.63 7.10 6.44
C ASP A 158 -17.00 7.75 5.18
N PRO A 159 -15.67 7.88 5.15
CA PRO A 159 -14.97 8.64 4.14
C PRO A 159 -15.08 8.01 2.74
N GLU A 160 -15.02 8.86 1.70
CA GLU A 160 -14.94 8.43 0.31
C GLU A 160 -13.50 8.06 -0.10
N ILE A 161 -12.51 8.72 0.55
CA ILE A 161 -11.09 8.39 0.41
C ILE A 161 -10.42 8.27 1.76
N VAL A 162 -9.56 7.27 1.93
CA VAL A 162 -8.80 7.02 3.16
C VAL A 162 -7.30 7.11 2.86
N PHE A 163 -6.60 7.96 3.59
CA PHE A 163 -5.15 8.08 3.55
C PHE A 163 -4.53 7.32 4.71
N LEU A 164 -3.66 6.38 4.40
CA LEU A 164 -3.04 5.49 5.38
C LEU A 164 -1.52 5.60 5.30
N ASP A 165 -0.89 6.09 6.37
CA ASP A 165 0.58 6.16 6.48
C ASP A 165 1.08 4.95 7.28
N GLU A 166 1.74 4.00 6.61
CA GLU A 166 2.27 2.76 7.18
C GLU A 166 1.23 1.96 8.00
N PRO A 167 0.06 1.61 7.43
CA PRO A 167 -1.08 1.07 8.19
C PRO A 167 -0.80 -0.26 8.88
N MET A 168 0.20 -1.00 8.44
CA MET A 168 0.57 -2.33 8.98
C MET A 168 1.78 -2.29 9.91
N SER A 169 2.27 -1.08 10.25
CA SER A 169 3.42 -0.91 11.14
C SER A 169 3.12 -1.45 12.53
N GLY A 170 4.03 -2.27 13.07
CA GLY A 170 3.94 -2.81 14.44
C GLY A 170 2.89 -3.92 14.63
N LEU A 171 2.32 -4.44 13.55
CA LEU A 171 1.42 -5.59 13.59
C LEU A 171 2.20 -6.91 13.42
N ASP A 172 1.71 -7.95 14.07
CA ASP A 172 2.12 -9.33 13.83
C ASP A 172 1.58 -9.84 12.48
N PRO A 173 2.01 -11.01 11.98
CA PRO A 173 1.56 -11.52 10.68
C PRO A 173 0.04 -11.70 10.57
N VAL A 174 -0.64 -12.08 11.65
CA VAL A 174 -2.10 -12.24 11.68
C VAL A 174 -2.76 -10.87 11.57
N GLY A 175 -2.32 -9.91 12.39
CA GLY A 175 -2.81 -8.55 12.36
C GLY A 175 -2.60 -7.85 11.01
N ARG A 176 -1.46 -8.08 10.35
CA ARG A 176 -1.21 -7.59 8.99
C ARG A 176 -2.24 -8.14 7.99
N ARG A 177 -2.52 -9.43 8.06
CA ARG A 177 -3.53 -10.05 7.19
C ARG A 177 -4.91 -9.42 7.41
N GLU A 178 -5.32 -9.25 8.66
CA GLU A 178 -6.62 -8.66 8.98
C GLU A 178 -6.74 -7.20 8.53
N VAL A 179 -5.66 -6.43 8.62
CA VAL A 179 -5.64 -5.05 8.10
C VAL A 179 -5.65 -5.04 6.57
N ARG A 180 -4.97 -5.97 5.91
CA ARG A 180 -5.06 -6.13 4.45
C ARG A 180 -6.49 -6.46 4.01
N ASP A 181 -7.13 -7.39 4.68
CA ASP A 181 -8.53 -7.76 4.39
C ASP A 181 -9.48 -6.56 4.60
N LEU A 182 -9.24 -5.75 5.64
CA LEU A 182 -9.98 -4.51 5.87
C LEU A 182 -9.77 -3.51 4.72
N ILE A 183 -8.53 -3.26 4.31
CA ILE A 183 -8.21 -2.32 3.22
C ILE A 183 -8.84 -2.80 1.90
N ALA A 184 -8.77 -4.09 1.59
CA ALA A 184 -9.44 -4.67 0.43
C ALA A 184 -10.96 -4.46 0.49
N SER A 185 -11.58 -4.66 1.67
CA SER A 185 -13.01 -4.43 1.83
C SER A 185 -13.43 -2.98 1.60
N LEU A 186 -12.57 -1.99 1.91
CA LEU A 186 -12.85 -0.58 1.62
C LEU A 186 -12.97 -0.31 0.12
N ARG A 187 -12.07 -0.89 -0.69
CA ARG A 187 -12.16 -0.83 -2.16
C ARG A 187 -13.43 -1.49 -2.67
N ASP A 188 -13.77 -2.66 -2.15
CA ASP A 188 -14.96 -3.40 -2.56
C ASP A 188 -16.26 -2.64 -2.21
N GLU A 189 -16.22 -1.74 -1.22
CA GLU A 189 -17.27 -0.78 -0.88
C GLU A 189 -17.23 0.48 -1.78
N GLY A 190 -16.35 0.53 -2.77
CA GLY A 190 -16.21 1.67 -3.69
C GLY A 190 -15.39 2.84 -3.15
N LYS A 191 -14.72 2.69 -2.01
CA LYS A 191 -13.86 3.73 -1.43
C LYS A 191 -12.49 3.74 -2.11
N THR A 192 -11.88 4.91 -2.17
CA THR A 192 -10.49 5.05 -2.61
C THR A 192 -9.55 4.93 -1.42
N VAL A 193 -8.46 4.18 -1.56
CA VAL A 193 -7.44 4.07 -0.52
C VAL A 193 -6.10 4.56 -1.06
N PHE A 194 -5.52 5.55 -0.41
CA PHE A 194 -4.15 6.01 -0.65
C PHE A 194 -3.27 5.48 0.48
N MET A 195 -2.41 4.52 0.19
CA MET A 195 -1.57 3.86 1.20
C MET A 195 -0.10 4.17 0.96
N CYS A 196 0.58 4.75 1.97
CA CYS A 196 2.04 4.84 2.01
C CYS A 196 2.60 3.59 2.67
N SER A 197 3.62 2.98 2.07
CA SER A 197 4.39 1.91 2.69
C SER A 197 5.83 1.89 2.17
N HIS A 198 6.72 1.34 2.98
CA HIS A 198 8.06 0.95 2.57
C HIS A 198 8.20 -0.57 2.43
N ILE A 199 7.12 -1.33 2.71
CA ILE A 199 7.07 -2.78 2.63
C ILE A 199 6.46 -3.18 1.30
N LEU A 200 7.29 -3.64 0.38
CA LEU A 200 6.92 -3.95 -0.99
C LEU A 200 5.88 -5.07 -1.09
N SER A 201 6.01 -6.11 -0.25
CA SER A 201 5.07 -7.24 -0.25
C SER A 201 3.63 -6.85 0.12
N ASP A 202 3.44 -5.81 0.95
CA ASP A 202 2.10 -5.33 1.28
C ASP A 202 1.46 -4.60 0.10
N ILE A 203 2.29 -3.85 -0.64
CA ILE A 203 1.86 -3.14 -1.85
C ILE A 203 1.53 -4.12 -2.98
N GLU A 204 2.37 -5.13 -3.19
CA GLU A 204 2.16 -6.15 -4.24
C GLU A 204 0.85 -6.93 -4.09
N VAL A 205 0.39 -7.11 -2.86
CA VAL A 205 -0.84 -7.86 -2.56
C VAL A 205 -2.10 -6.99 -2.65
N LEU A 206 -1.99 -5.69 -2.35
CA LEU A 206 -3.16 -4.84 -2.16
C LEU A 206 -3.39 -3.84 -3.28
N CYS A 207 -2.32 -3.28 -3.86
CA CYS A 207 -2.46 -2.09 -4.68
C CYS A 207 -2.74 -2.42 -6.14
N ASP A 208 -3.67 -1.67 -6.74
CA ASP A 208 -3.98 -1.73 -8.17
C ASP A 208 -2.95 -0.91 -8.97
N ARG A 209 -2.62 0.29 -8.46
CA ARG A 209 -1.63 1.20 -9.04
C ARG A 209 -0.65 1.65 -7.97
N VAL A 210 0.55 1.98 -8.40
CA VAL A 210 1.61 2.43 -7.50
C VAL A 210 2.34 3.65 -8.07
N ALA A 211 2.93 4.43 -7.17
CA ALA A 211 3.93 5.43 -7.51
C ALA A 211 5.15 5.25 -6.61
N ILE A 212 6.32 5.32 -7.21
CA ILE A 212 7.61 5.21 -6.53
C ILE A 212 8.20 6.61 -6.39
N LEU A 213 8.41 7.03 -5.14
CA LEU A 213 9.00 8.32 -4.80
C LEU A 213 10.48 8.14 -4.39
N LYS A 214 11.36 8.91 -5.01
CA LYS A 214 12.79 8.93 -4.70
C LYS A 214 13.26 10.36 -4.51
N SER A 215 13.82 10.66 -3.35
CA SER A 215 14.37 11.99 -3.01
C SER A 215 13.42 13.15 -3.33
N GLY A 216 12.13 12.98 -3.01
CA GLY A 216 11.09 14.00 -3.20
C GLY A 216 10.53 14.11 -4.62
N ARG A 217 10.96 13.27 -5.56
CA ARG A 217 10.50 13.26 -6.95
C ARG A 217 9.80 11.96 -7.28
N LEU A 218 8.85 12.03 -8.21
CA LEU A 218 8.22 10.84 -8.78
C LEU A 218 9.22 10.15 -9.72
N ALA A 219 9.60 8.91 -9.37
CA ALA A 219 10.47 8.11 -10.22
C ALA A 219 9.66 7.33 -11.25
N GLN A 220 8.61 6.64 -10.80
CA GLN A 220 7.71 5.88 -11.68
C GLN A 220 6.29 5.90 -11.10
N ALA A 221 5.27 5.77 -11.98
CA ALA A 221 3.89 5.51 -11.59
C ALA A 221 3.16 4.73 -12.69
N GLY A 222 2.29 3.81 -12.31
CA GLY A 222 1.52 3.00 -13.24
C GLY A 222 0.74 1.88 -12.55
N TYR A 223 0.08 1.06 -13.34
CA TYR A 223 -0.50 -0.18 -12.84
C TYR A 223 0.61 -1.13 -12.40
N LEU A 224 0.39 -1.79 -11.27
CA LEU A 224 1.40 -2.67 -10.68
C LEU A 224 1.84 -3.78 -11.64
N ASP A 225 0.88 -4.37 -12.36
CA ASP A 225 1.17 -5.43 -13.33
C ASP A 225 1.99 -4.92 -14.53
N GLU A 226 1.73 -3.69 -15.00
CA GLU A 226 2.48 -3.07 -16.09
C GLU A 226 3.92 -2.73 -15.68
N LEU A 227 4.09 -2.17 -14.48
CA LEU A 227 5.41 -1.82 -13.96
C LEU A 227 6.29 -3.04 -13.70
N ARG A 228 5.68 -4.20 -13.38
CA ARG A 228 6.37 -5.47 -13.17
C ARG A 228 6.59 -6.26 -14.44
N ALA A 229 5.96 -5.89 -15.54
CA ALA A 229 6.26 -6.48 -16.83
C ALA A 229 7.70 -6.11 -17.24
N ARG A 230 8.49 -7.09 -17.65
CA ARG A 230 9.84 -6.82 -18.16
C ARG A 230 9.75 -6.14 -19.52
N PRO A 231 10.27 -4.91 -19.69
CA PRO A 231 10.16 -4.20 -20.96
C PRO A 231 10.87 -4.94 -22.11
N ASP A 232 12.00 -5.62 -21.79
CA ASP A 232 12.87 -6.27 -22.77
C ASP A 232 12.37 -7.67 -23.17
N ASP A 233 11.50 -8.30 -22.37
CA ASP A 233 10.92 -9.62 -22.69
C ASP A 233 9.61 -9.89 -21.96
N PRO A 234 8.48 -9.36 -22.44
CA PRO A 234 7.17 -9.47 -21.78
C PRO A 234 6.59 -10.89 -21.82
N HIS A 235 7.22 -11.80 -22.54
CA HIS A 235 6.72 -13.17 -22.76
C HIS A 235 7.50 -14.25 -22.01
N GLN A 236 8.48 -13.86 -21.16
CA GLN A 236 9.21 -14.82 -20.35
C GLN A 236 8.29 -15.52 -19.36
N MET A 237 8.38 -16.86 -19.35
CA MET A 237 7.59 -17.71 -18.46
C MET A 237 8.50 -18.57 -17.60
N GLU A 238 8.05 -18.81 -16.38
CA GLU A 238 8.68 -19.74 -15.44
C GLU A 238 7.79 -20.98 -15.31
N VAL A 239 8.40 -22.15 -15.49
CA VAL A 239 7.78 -23.44 -15.20
C VAL A 239 8.51 -24.09 -14.03
N MET A 240 7.81 -24.30 -12.93
CA MET A 240 8.33 -25.09 -11.81
C MET A 240 7.95 -26.56 -11.99
N ALA A 241 8.92 -27.43 -11.90
CA ALA A 241 8.74 -28.87 -12.09
C ALA A 241 9.43 -29.68 -10.98
N THR A 242 8.90 -30.88 -10.71
CA THR A 242 9.44 -31.83 -9.75
C THR A 242 9.50 -33.23 -10.35
N GLY A 243 10.24 -34.16 -9.72
CA GLY A 243 10.30 -35.55 -10.14
C GLY A 243 11.21 -35.84 -11.34
N VAL A 244 12.03 -34.88 -11.75
CA VAL A 244 13.03 -35.02 -12.80
C VAL A 244 14.29 -34.26 -12.40
N ASP A 245 15.47 -34.75 -12.79
CA ASP A 245 16.73 -34.05 -12.62
C ASP A 245 17.06 -33.15 -13.82
N ALA A 246 17.90 -32.12 -13.57
CA ALA A 246 18.24 -31.13 -14.58
C ALA A 246 19.01 -31.74 -15.78
N ALA A 247 19.81 -32.77 -15.57
CA ALA A 247 20.61 -33.38 -16.63
C ALA A 247 19.72 -34.16 -17.60
N THR A 248 18.78 -34.93 -17.08
CA THR A 248 17.78 -35.67 -17.87
C THR A 248 16.90 -34.72 -18.67
N LEU A 249 16.41 -33.61 -18.05
CA LEU A 249 15.57 -32.68 -18.74
C LEU A 249 16.30 -31.91 -19.85
N LYS A 250 17.57 -31.55 -19.63
CA LYS A 250 18.42 -30.88 -20.65
C LYS A 250 18.65 -31.72 -21.90
N GLN A 251 18.54 -33.05 -21.85
CA GLN A 251 18.67 -33.91 -23.02
C GLN A 251 17.44 -33.86 -23.95
N VAL A 252 16.30 -33.45 -23.42
CA VAL A 252 15.02 -33.46 -24.14
C VAL A 252 14.53 -32.04 -24.46
N LEU A 253 14.90 -31.09 -23.61
CA LEU A 253 14.52 -29.67 -23.77
C LEU A 253 15.65 -28.92 -24.49
N THR A 254 15.33 -28.40 -25.66
CA THR A 254 16.29 -27.64 -26.50
C THR A 254 16.37 -26.17 -26.14
N ASN A 255 15.29 -25.58 -25.62
CA ASN A 255 15.18 -24.17 -25.26
C ASN A 255 14.83 -24.03 -23.79
N GLY A 256 15.35 -22.98 -23.14
CA GLY A 256 15.06 -22.64 -21.76
C GLY A 256 16.25 -22.83 -20.82
N GLN A 257 16.30 -21.95 -19.83
CA GLN A 257 17.31 -22.01 -18.77
C GLN A 257 16.78 -22.86 -17.61
N ILE A 258 17.49 -23.96 -17.28
CA ILE A 258 17.09 -24.86 -16.21
C ILE A 258 17.98 -24.62 -14.99
N THR A 259 17.37 -24.22 -13.88
CA THR A 259 18.02 -23.95 -12.60
C THR A 259 17.47 -24.91 -11.52
N PRO A 260 18.32 -25.73 -10.87
CA PRO A 260 17.91 -26.54 -9.73
C PRO A 260 17.52 -25.67 -8.53
N THR A 261 16.43 -26.05 -7.87
CA THR A 261 15.95 -25.41 -6.64
C THR A 261 15.75 -26.45 -5.54
N PRO A 262 15.66 -26.08 -4.26
CA PRO A 262 15.39 -27.02 -3.16
C PRO A 262 14.07 -27.80 -3.31
N ARG A 263 13.15 -27.32 -4.14
CA ARG A 263 11.82 -27.92 -4.35
C ARG A 263 11.62 -28.54 -5.73
N GLY A 264 12.67 -28.60 -6.58
CA GLY A 264 12.60 -29.14 -7.93
C GLY A 264 13.43 -28.35 -8.93
N LEU A 265 12.94 -28.20 -10.14
CA LEU A 265 13.57 -27.45 -11.21
C LEU A 265 12.76 -26.20 -11.55
N ARG A 266 13.45 -25.10 -11.73
CA ARG A 266 12.96 -23.88 -12.34
C ARG A 266 13.40 -23.83 -13.80
N ILE A 267 12.46 -23.70 -14.71
CA ILE A 267 12.69 -23.65 -16.15
C ILE A 267 12.19 -22.30 -16.63
N GLU A 268 13.11 -21.47 -17.12
CA GLU A 268 12.79 -20.17 -17.70
C GLU A 268 12.77 -20.28 -19.21
N ILE A 269 11.71 -19.81 -19.84
CA ILE A 269 11.50 -19.82 -21.29
C ILE A 269 11.21 -18.40 -21.78
N SER A 270 11.62 -18.10 -23.01
CA SER A 270 11.55 -16.76 -23.56
C SER A 270 10.21 -16.43 -24.21
N ALA A 271 9.37 -17.44 -24.46
CA ALA A 271 8.08 -17.24 -25.13
C ALA A 271 7.02 -18.21 -24.64
N GLU A 272 5.79 -17.73 -24.58
CA GLU A 272 4.61 -18.54 -24.16
C GLU A 272 4.40 -19.79 -25.05
N ASN A 273 4.70 -19.71 -26.35
CA ASN A 273 4.60 -20.81 -27.27
C ASN A 273 5.60 -21.98 -26.99
N GLU A 274 6.62 -21.73 -26.17
CA GLU A 274 7.58 -22.78 -25.74
C GLU A 274 7.05 -23.62 -24.57
N ILE A 275 5.95 -23.22 -23.93
CA ILE A 275 5.35 -23.95 -22.80
C ILE A 275 4.99 -25.37 -23.19
N GLU A 276 4.40 -25.58 -24.37
CA GLU A 276 4.02 -26.92 -24.83
C GLU A 276 5.22 -27.84 -24.97
N GLY A 277 6.35 -27.31 -25.46
CA GLY A 277 7.61 -28.05 -25.55
C GLY A 277 8.14 -28.48 -24.17
N VAL A 278 8.09 -27.59 -23.18
CA VAL A 278 8.47 -27.91 -21.80
C VAL A 278 7.53 -28.95 -21.19
N LEU A 279 6.23 -28.82 -21.37
CA LEU A 279 5.23 -29.79 -20.88
C LEU A 279 5.45 -31.16 -21.50
N ALA A 280 5.73 -31.24 -22.81
CA ALA A 280 6.03 -32.48 -23.51
C ALA A 280 7.34 -33.13 -23.01
N ALA A 281 8.37 -32.34 -22.80
CA ALA A 281 9.66 -32.80 -22.25
C ALA A 281 9.50 -33.35 -20.82
N LEU A 282 8.76 -32.64 -19.95
CA LEU A 282 8.46 -33.09 -18.59
C LEU A 282 7.67 -34.43 -18.60
N ARG A 283 6.65 -34.55 -19.45
CA ARG A 283 5.90 -35.83 -19.59
C ARG A 283 6.78 -36.98 -20.01
N LYS A 284 7.71 -36.80 -20.97
CA LYS A 284 8.62 -37.82 -21.42
C LYS A 284 9.63 -38.27 -20.35
N THR A 285 10.04 -37.37 -19.48
CA THR A 285 11.02 -37.62 -18.43
C THR A 285 10.38 -37.98 -17.07
N GLY A 286 9.04 -38.10 -17.00
CA GLY A 286 8.32 -38.42 -15.76
C GLY A 286 8.23 -37.27 -14.77
N GLY A 287 8.59 -36.07 -15.20
CA GLY A 287 8.48 -34.86 -14.38
C GLY A 287 7.01 -34.40 -14.21
N LYS A 288 6.74 -33.70 -13.12
CA LYS A 288 5.45 -33.12 -12.81
C LYS A 288 5.54 -31.61 -12.75
N VAL A 289 4.61 -30.92 -13.41
CA VAL A 289 4.50 -29.47 -13.33
C VAL A 289 3.89 -29.08 -11.98
N VAL A 290 4.47 -28.09 -11.31
CA VAL A 290 3.98 -27.50 -10.06
C VAL A 290 3.27 -26.19 -10.34
N SER A 291 3.88 -25.32 -11.16
CA SER A 291 3.27 -24.04 -11.58
C SER A 291 3.84 -23.60 -12.93
N VAL A 292 3.06 -22.78 -13.63
CA VAL A 292 3.45 -22.02 -14.82
C VAL A 292 3.03 -20.58 -14.58
N GLN A 293 3.96 -19.65 -14.66
CA GLN A 293 3.67 -18.24 -14.41
C GLN A 293 4.59 -17.31 -15.21
N PRO A 294 4.12 -16.11 -15.57
CA PRO A 294 4.98 -15.10 -16.18
C PRO A 294 6.12 -14.72 -15.22
N ILE A 295 7.32 -14.51 -15.75
CA ILE A 295 8.42 -13.94 -14.96
C ILE A 295 8.16 -12.45 -14.84
N LYS A 296 7.78 -12.03 -13.64
CA LYS A 296 7.59 -10.61 -13.31
C LYS A 296 8.82 -10.10 -12.56
N GLN A 297 9.23 -8.88 -12.88
CA GLN A 297 10.24 -8.17 -12.09
C GLN A 297 9.68 -7.91 -10.68
N SER A 298 10.49 -8.12 -9.66
CA SER A 298 10.07 -7.77 -8.31
C SER A 298 10.04 -6.25 -8.13
N LEU A 299 9.17 -5.74 -7.26
CA LEU A 299 9.22 -4.32 -6.91
C LEU A 299 10.57 -3.94 -6.27
N GLU A 300 11.26 -4.90 -5.63
CA GLU A 300 12.59 -4.69 -5.06
C GLU A 300 13.62 -4.38 -6.15
N GLU A 301 13.61 -5.13 -7.26
CA GLU A 301 14.46 -4.86 -8.43
C GLU A 301 14.18 -3.47 -9.00
N LEU A 302 12.90 -3.13 -9.23
CA LEU A 302 12.50 -1.79 -9.69
C LEU A 302 12.93 -0.66 -8.74
N PHE A 303 13.03 -0.96 -7.45
CA PHE A 303 13.44 0.00 -6.44
C PHE A 303 14.96 0.18 -6.37
N MET A 304 15.74 -0.86 -6.75
CA MET A 304 17.21 -0.86 -6.72
C MET A 304 17.83 -0.35 -8.02
N ASP A 305 17.17 -0.55 -9.16
CA ASP A 305 17.66 -0.16 -10.50
C ASP A 305 17.51 1.34 -10.79
N GLN A 306 17.02 2.14 -9.83
CA GLN A 306 16.82 3.59 -9.92
C GLN A 306 17.62 4.33 -8.84
#